data_a32964152d95705d25b1e531befda092
#
_entry.id   a32964152d95705d25b1e531befda092
#
_cell.length_a   1.000
_cell.length_b   1.000
_cell.length_c   1.000
_cell.angle_alpha   90.00
_cell.angle_beta   90.00
_cell.angle_gamma   90.00
#
_symmetry.space_group_name_H-M   'P 1'
#
loop_
_entity.id
_entity.type
_entity.pdbx_description
1 polymer ?
#
loop_
_entity_poly.entity_id
_entity_poly.type
_entity_poly.pdbx_seq_one_letter_code
_entity_poly.pdbx_strand_id
1 'polypeptide(L)'
;MITDDAVKFITGIENIEVFLKENDEWQFYFSKVTEIHWNSEKRQLDVTINPPCCVGIEYDRKKEDVFLDFHFTDVIDLKWEYTQDDFADEISMKEFHGFLETWFDFITLNITSKGVIVDKPRFVPGKEK
;
A
#
# COMPACT_ATOMS: atom_id res chain seq x y z
N MET A 1 -5.96 3.72 8.23
CA MET A 1 -5.15 3.29 9.40
C MET A 1 -4.93 1.79 9.35
N ILE A 2 -3.75 1.34 9.74
CA ILE A 2 -3.47 -0.09 9.89
C ILE A 2 -3.66 -0.44 11.36
N THR A 3 -4.57 -1.38 11.65
CA THR A 3 -4.83 -1.79 13.02
C THR A 3 -3.75 -2.73 13.53
N ASP A 4 -3.57 -2.81 14.86
CA ASP A 4 -2.53 -3.66 15.45
C ASP A 4 -2.75 -5.14 15.12
N ASP A 5 -3.99 -5.59 15.00
CA ASP A 5 -4.30 -6.97 14.64
C ASP A 5 -4.03 -7.30 13.17
N ALA A 6 -3.95 -6.29 12.30
CA ALA A 6 -3.61 -6.48 10.89
C ALA A 6 -2.10 -6.73 10.69
N VAL A 7 -1.26 -6.26 11.60
CA VAL A 7 0.20 -6.31 11.45
C VAL A 7 0.71 -7.73 11.25
N LYS A 8 0.11 -8.72 11.91
CA LYS A 8 0.51 -10.13 11.77
C LYS A 8 0.31 -10.70 10.37
N PHE A 9 -0.53 -10.06 9.54
CA PHE A 9 -0.78 -10.45 8.16
C PHE A 9 0.16 -9.79 7.17
N ILE A 10 1.02 -8.88 7.63
CA ILE A 10 1.90 -8.08 6.79
C ILE A 10 3.33 -8.61 6.90
N THR A 11 3.83 -9.19 5.82
CA THR A 11 5.24 -9.57 5.72
C THR A 11 6.02 -8.39 5.14
N GLY A 12 7.11 -8.00 5.80
CA GLY A 12 7.90 -6.85 5.35
C GLY A 12 7.39 -5.51 5.87
N ILE A 13 6.67 -5.51 7.00
CA ILE A 13 6.15 -4.26 7.57
C ILE A 13 7.27 -3.27 7.90
N GLU A 14 8.46 -3.76 8.22
CA GLU A 14 9.64 -2.92 8.45
C GLU A 14 9.99 -2.06 7.23
N ASN A 15 9.60 -2.49 6.04
CA ASN A 15 9.86 -1.75 4.80
C ASN A 15 8.98 -0.52 4.66
N ILE A 16 7.86 -0.49 5.35
CA ILE A 16 6.89 0.61 5.25
C ILE A 16 6.77 1.41 6.54
N GLU A 17 7.40 0.96 7.62
CA GLU A 17 7.30 1.59 8.93
C GLU A 17 7.69 3.06 8.90
N VAL A 18 8.76 3.38 8.17
CA VAL A 18 9.25 4.75 8.07
C VAL A 18 8.31 5.69 7.32
N PHE A 19 7.40 5.15 6.51
CA PHE A 19 6.43 5.93 5.73
C PHE A 19 5.10 6.08 6.45
N LEU A 20 4.82 5.24 7.42
CA LEU A 20 3.48 5.07 7.94
C LEU A 20 3.32 5.42 9.40
N LYS A 21 4.42 5.31 10.15
CA LYS A 21 4.32 5.43 11.59
C LYS A 21 4.57 6.85 12.03
N GLU A 22 3.49 7.58 12.26
CA GLU A 22 3.53 8.91 12.86
C GLU A 22 2.78 8.85 14.19
N ASN A 23 3.42 9.33 15.29
CA ASN A 23 2.84 9.31 16.65
C ASN A 23 2.37 7.91 17.09
N ASP A 24 3.15 6.87 16.76
CA ASP A 24 2.85 5.46 17.05
C ASP A 24 1.58 4.92 16.34
N GLU A 25 1.07 5.64 15.35
CA GLU A 25 -0.04 5.22 14.52
C GLU A 25 0.42 4.87 13.10
N TRP A 26 -0.14 3.77 12.57
CA TRP A 26 0.12 3.34 11.20
C TRP A 26 -0.85 4.03 10.26
N GLN A 27 -0.37 5.00 9.47
CA GLN A 27 -1.22 5.80 8.59
C GLN A 27 -0.58 6.01 7.21
N PHE A 28 -1.38 5.77 6.17
CA PHE A 28 -1.04 6.16 4.81
C PHE A 28 -1.98 7.29 4.38
N TYR A 29 -1.41 8.41 3.98
CA TYR A 29 -2.19 9.53 3.46
C TYR A 29 -1.73 9.90 2.05
N PHE A 30 -2.69 10.22 1.19
CA PHE A 30 -2.45 10.83 -0.13
C PHE A 30 -1.42 10.09 -0.98
N SER A 31 -1.47 8.79 -0.99
CA SER A 31 -0.57 7.98 -1.81
C SER A 31 -1.14 7.81 -3.21
N LYS A 32 -0.33 8.10 -4.22
CA LYS A 32 -0.71 7.85 -5.60
C LYS A 32 -0.60 6.37 -5.91
N VAL A 33 -1.64 5.78 -6.48
CA VAL A 33 -1.60 4.38 -6.95
C VAL A 33 -1.14 4.40 -8.41
N THR A 34 0.04 3.86 -8.67
CA THR A 34 0.67 3.92 -9.99
C THR A 34 0.45 2.67 -10.82
N GLU A 35 0.32 1.51 -10.17
CA GLU A 35 0.12 0.25 -10.87
C GLU A 35 -0.78 -0.67 -10.06
N ILE A 36 -1.67 -1.38 -10.75
CA ILE A 36 -2.47 -2.47 -10.19
C ILE A 36 -2.39 -3.64 -11.19
N HIS A 37 -1.95 -4.80 -10.73
CA HIS A 37 -1.85 -5.98 -11.56
C HIS A 37 -2.48 -7.19 -10.88
N TRP A 38 -3.45 -7.82 -11.55
CA TRP A 38 -4.14 -9.02 -11.07
C TRP A 38 -3.60 -10.26 -11.76
N ASN A 39 -3.16 -11.24 -10.97
CA ASN A 39 -2.76 -12.56 -11.45
C ASN A 39 -3.80 -13.59 -10.99
N SER A 40 -4.65 -14.04 -11.91
CA SER A 40 -5.75 -14.94 -11.59
C SER A 40 -5.29 -16.36 -11.21
N GLU A 41 -4.19 -16.83 -11.76
CA GLU A 41 -3.67 -18.17 -11.46
C GLU A 41 -3.17 -18.26 -10.01
N LYS A 42 -2.44 -17.23 -9.57
CA LYS A 42 -1.91 -17.15 -8.21
C LYS A 42 -2.87 -16.52 -7.22
N ARG A 43 -3.97 -15.95 -7.69
CA ARG A 43 -4.89 -15.15 -6.88
C ARG A 43 -4.15 -14.07 -6.12
N GLN A 44 -3.25 -13.39 -6.80
CA GLN A 44 -2.39 -12.36 -6.25
C GLN A 44 -2.67 -11.02 -6.91
N LEU A 45 -2.81 -9.99 -6.09
CA LEU A 45 -2.94 -8.62 -6.57
C LEU A 45 -1.70 -7.83 -6.19
N ASP A 46 -1.03 -7.27 -7.18
CA ASP A 46 0.13 -6.42 -6.98
C ASP A 46 -0.29 -4.96 -7.12
N VAL A 47 0.00 -4.15 -6.11
CA VAL A 47 -0.33 -2.72 -6.09
C VAL A 47 0.93 -1.94 -5.79
N THR A 48 1.23 -0.96 -6.62
CA THR A 48 2.36 -0.06 -6.41
C THR A 48 1.85 1.34 -6.10
N ILE A 49 2.38 1.93 -5.05
CA ILE A 49 2.04 3.29 -4.64
C ILE A 49 3.28 4.19 -4.61
N ASN A 50 3.04 5.47 -4.77
CA ASN A 50 4.02 6.54 -4.59
C ASN A 50 3.53 7.41 -3.42
N PRO A 51 4.08 7.25 -2.21
CA PRO A 51 3.68 8.06 -1.06
C PRO A 51 4.21 9.49 -1.17
N PRO A 52 3.48 10.50 -0.64
CA PRO A 52 3.87 11.91 -0.80
C PRO A 52 5.06 12.32 0.06
N CYS A 53 5.28 11.66 1.19
CA CYS A 53 6.37 11.97 2.10
C CYS A 53 6.73 10.75 2.93
N CYS A 54 7.88 10.81 3.53
CA CYS A 54 8.39 9.77 4.40
C CYS A 54 8.73 10.33 5.77
N VAL A 55 8.26 9.66 6.80
CA VAL A 55 8.68 9.94 8.16
C VAL A 55 9.98 9.17 8.40
N GLY A 56 11.05 9.92 8.72
CA GLY A 56 12.33 9.30 9.08
C GLY A 56 13.24 8.88 7.92
N ILE A 57 12.82 9.08 6.67
CA ILE A 57 13.69 8.91 5.51
C ILE A 57 13.87 10.26 4.83
N GLU A 58 15.13 10.63 4.63
CA GLU A 58 15.46 11.80 3.81
C GLU A 58 15.62 11.37 2.36
N TYR A 59 14.79 11.94 1.48
CA TYR A 59 15.01 11.83 0.06
C TYR A 59 14.62 13.13 -0.64
N ASP A 60 15.28 13.42 -1.73
CA ASP A 60 15.01 14.63 -2.49
C ASP A 60 13.96 14.33 -3.57
N ARG A 61 12.72 14.78 -3.36
CA ARG A 61 11.60 14.55 -4.29
C ARG A 61 11.80 15.18 -5.65
N LYS A 62 12.72 16.12 -5.81
CA LYS A 62 13.08 16.68 -7.11
C LYS A 62 13.99 15.74 -7.90
N LYS A 63 14.75 14.91 -7.19
CA LYS A 63 15.75 14.02 -7.79
C LYS A 63 15.35 12.56 -7.72
N GLU A 64 14.52 12.19 -6.74
CA GLU A 64 14.14 10.80 -6.49
C GLU A 64 12.63 10.68 -6.30
N ASP A 65 12.08 9.60 -6.85
CA ASP A 65 10.74 9.12 -6.51
C ASP A 65 10.88 7.85 -5.71
N VAL A 66 9.95 7.62 -4.78
CA VAL A 66 9.89 6.40 -4.00
C VAL A 66 8.64 5.62 -4.36
N PHE A 67 8.78 4.31 -4.52
CA PHE A 67 7.68 3.40 -4.79
C PHE A 67 7.64 2.29 -3.77
N LEU A 68 6.44 1.95 -3.33
CA LEU A 68 6.18 0.83 -2.44
C LEU A 68 5.35 -0.20 -3.19
N ASP A 69 5.81 -1.45 -3.19
CA ASP A 69 5.15 -2.56 -3.86
C ASP A 69 4.49 -3.47 -2.83
N PHE A 70 3.18 -3.67 -2.99
CA PHE A 70 2.38 -4.54 -2.15
C PHE A 70 1.93 -5.74 -2.97
N HIS A 71 2.12 -6.94 -2.44
CA HIS A 71 1.66 -8.18 -3.06
C HIS A 71 0.64 -8.82 -2.13
N PHE A 72 -0.64 -8.66 -2.45
CA PHE A 72 -1.72 -9.28 -1.69
C PHE A 72 -1.85 -10.74 -2.14
N THR A 73 -1.70 -11.66 -1.19
CA THR A 73 -1.62 -13.10 -1.46
C THR A 73 -2.91 -13.81 -1.10
N ASP A 74 -3.24 -14.85 -1.86
CA ASP A 74 -4.46 -15.64 -1.65
C ASP A 74 -5.69 -14.75 -1.51
N VAL A 75 -5.90 -13.90 -2.51
CA VAL A 75 -7.03 -12.98 -2.55
C VAL A 75 -8.33 -13.78 -2.71
N ILE A 76 -9.27 -13.58 -1.79
CA ILE A 76 -10.57 -14.26 -1.80
C ILE A 76 -11.70 -13.37 -2.26
N ASP A 77 -11.54 -12.06 -2.15
CA ASP A 77 -12.51 -11.09 -2.63
C ASP A 77 -11.80 -9.82 -3.08
N LEU A 78 -12.26 -9.28 -4.19
CA LEU A 78 -11.68 -8.08 -4.79
C LEU A 78 -12.81 -7.26 -5.39
N LYS A 79 -12.94 -6.02 -4.91
CA LYS A 79 -13.85 -5.03 -5.49
C LYS A 79 -13.04 -3.85 -5.96
N TRP A 80 -13.11 -3.57 -7.24
CA TRP A 80 -12.44 -2.44 -7.84
C TRP A 80 -13.32 -1.79 -8.89
N GLU A 81 -13.63 -0.53 -8.67
CA GLU A 81 -14.38 0.27 -9.64
C GLU A 81 -13.44 1.32 -10.22
N TYR A 82 -13.45 1.45 -11.55
CA TYR A 82 -12.67 2.49 -12.21
C TYR A 82 -13.18 3.86 -11.80
N THR A 83 -12.26 4.72 -11.34
CA THR A 83 -12.52 6.13 -11.08
C THR A 83 -11.46 6.94 -11.79
N GLN A 84 -11.69 8.25 -11.94
CA GLN A 84 -10.70 9.16 -12.51
C GLN A 84 -9.58 9.46 -11.52
N ASP A 85 -9.78 9.13 -10.25
CA ASP A 85 -8.82 9.39 -9.19
C ASP A 85 -7.78 8.27 -9.15
N ASP A 86 -6.52 8.65 -9.04
CA ASP A 86 -5.40 7.74 -8.86
C ASP A 86 -4.74 7.88 -7.48
N PHE A 87 -5.38 8.65 -6.60
CA PHE A 87 -4.96 8.85 -5.22
C PHE A 87 -5.80 8.05 -4.26
N ALA A 88 -5.14 7.37 -3.32
CA ALA A 88 -5.78 6.91 -2.11
C ALA A 88 -5.60 7.98 -1.03
N ASP A 89 -6.68 8.53 -0.52
CA ASP A 89 -6.62 9.49 0.59
C ASP A 89 -6.09 8.81 1.85
N GLU A 90 -6.56 7.60 2.09
CA GLU A 90 -6.09 6.76 3.18
C GLU A 90 -6.07 5.30 2.71
N ILE A 91 -5.08 4.55 3.16
CA ILE A 91 -5.03 3.10 2.99
C ILE A 91 -5.23 2.49 4.37
N SER A 92 -6.29 1.72 4.52
CA SER A 92 -6.67 1.10 5.78
C SER A 92 -6.57 -0.42 5.70
N MET A 93 -6.05 -1.04 6.74
CA MET A 93 -5.94 -2.49 6.86
C MET A 93 -6.45 -2.93 8.22
N LYS A 94 -7.27 -3.99 8.23
CA LYS A 94 -7.73 -4.60 9.47
C LYS A 94 -7.90 -6.10 9.30
N GLU A 95 -7.90 -6.82 10.41
CA GLU A 95 -8.27 -8.24 10.45
C GLU A 95 -9.79 -8.36 10.47
N PHE A 96 -10.31 -9.33 9.71
CA PHE A 96 -11.72 -9.68 9.71
C PHE A 96 -11.89 -11.17 9.42
N HIS A 97 -12.40 -11.91 10.39
CA HIS A 97 -12.65 -13.35 10.29
C HIS A 97 -11.43 -14.18 9.85
N GLY A 98 -10.24 -13.80 10.31
CA GLY A 98 -9.01 -14.52 9.97
C GLY A 98 -8.36 -14.10 8.65
N PHE A 99 -8.88 -13.06 8.00
CA PHE A 99 -8.34 -12.51 6.77
C PHE A 99 -7.92 -11.06 6.96
N LEU A 100 -7.10 -10.58 6.03
CA LEU A 100 -6.74 -9.17 5.97
C LEU A 100 -7.70 -8.45 5.02
N GLU A 101 -8.38 -7.43 5.53
CA GLU A 101 -9.14 -6.52 4.69
C GLU A 101 -8.38 -5.22 4.50
N THR A 102 -8.26 -4.80 3.23
CA THR A 102 -7.54 -3.57 2.84
C THR A 102 -8.45 -2.69 2.01
N TRP A 103 -8.49 -1.41 2.36
CA TRP A 103 -9.22 -0.40 1.59
C TRP A 103 -8.28 0.69 1.13
N PHE A 104 -8.43 1.06 -0.14
CA PHE A 104 -7.81 2.26 -0.70
C PHE A 104 -8.94 3.25 -0.97
N ASP A 105 -9.05 4.27 -0.12
CA ASP A 105 -10.09 5.28 -0.25
C ASP A 105 -9.91 6.10 -1.52
N PHE A 106 -11.01 6.56 -2.11
CA PHE A 106 -11.18 7.30 -3.37
C PHE A 106 -11.09 6.46 -4.63
N ILE A 107 -10.23 5.47 -4.69
CA ILE A 107 -10.13 4.65 -5.90
C ILE A 107 -11.04 3.43 -5.89
N THR A 108 -11.82 3.26 -4.86
CA THR A 108 -12.76 2.15 -4.65
C THR A 108 -12.11 0.79 -4.91
N LEU A 109 -11.05 0.53 -4.18
CA LEU A 109 -10.33 -0.74 -4.23
C LEU A 109 -10.37 -1.38 -2.84
N ASN A 110 -11.09 -2.50 -2.74
CA ASN A 110 -11.23 -3.26 -1.51
C ASN A 110 -10.73 -4.68 -1.75
N ILE A 111 -9.82 -5.14 -0.90
CA ILE A 111 -9.16 -6.43 -1.08
C ILE A 111 -9.32 -7.24 0.20
N THR A 112 -9.78 -8.48 0.08
CA THR A 112 -9.75 -9.46 1.16
C THR A 112 -8.76 -10.56 0.78
N SER A 113 -7.73 -10.74 1.59
CA SER A 113 -6.63 -11.67 1.30
C SER A 113 -6.17 -12.40 2.56
N LYS A 114 -5.36 -13.43 2.39
CA LYS A 114 -4.72 -14.10 3.54
C LYS A 114 -3.56 -13.31 4.10
N GLY A 115 -2.98 -12.42 3.32
CA GLY A 115 -1.88 -11.58 3.77
C GLY A 115 -1.40 -10.64 2.68
N VAL A 116 -0.39 -9.86 3.01
CA VAL A 116 0.29 -8.98 2.08
C VAL A 116 1.79 -9.03 2.33
N ILE A 117 2.56 -9.04 1.25
CA ILE A 117 4.01 -8.94 1.29
C ILE A 117 4.38 -7.56 0.77
N VAL A 118 5.20 -6.85 1.53
CA VAL A 118 5.68 -5.53 1.14
C VAL A 118 7.17 -5.61 0.86
N ASP A 119 7.56 -5.25 -0.35
CA ASP A 119 8.96 -5.22 -0.74
C ASP A 119 9.67 -4.00 -0.16
N LYS A 120 11.01 -4.02 -0.19
CA LYS A 120 11.80 -2.85 0.16
C LYS A 120 11.43 -1.67 -0.74
N PRO A 121 11.37 -0.45 -0.20
CA PRO A 121 11.09 0.73 -1.01
C PRO A 121 12.07 0.84 -2.18
N ARG A 122 11.55 1.22 -3.35
CA ARG A 122 12.35 1.50 -4.53
C ARG A 122 12.52 3.00 -4.70
N PHE A 123 13.77 3.44 -4.70
CA PHE A 123 14.10 4.84 -4.98
C PHE A 123 14.61 4.91 -6.40
N VAL A 124 13.94 5.70 -7.22
CA VAL A 124 14.31 5.86 -8.64
C VAL A 124 14.57 7.34 -8.92
N PRO A 125 15.44 7.67 -9.90
CA PRO A 125 15.65 9.07 -10.27
C PRO A 125 14.33 9.70 -10.69
N GLY A 126 13.97 10.80 -10.04
CA GLY A 126 12.77 11.54 -10.39
C GLY A 126 12.97 12.30 -11.70
N LYS A 127 11.85 12.66 -12.33
CA LYS A 127 11.91 13.56 -13.46
C LYS A 127 12.16 14.98 -12.94
N GLU A 128 13.13 15.65 -13.52
CA GLU A 128 13.33 17.08 -13.26
C GLU A 128 12.05 17.82 -13.64
N LYS A 129 11.52 18.55 -12.69
CA LYS A 129 10.35 19.39 -12.92
C LYS A 129 10.75 20.82 -13.18
#